data_6729b53c31a5ad492eae238c23d7ba61
#
_entry.id   6729b53c31a5ad492eae238c23d7ba61
#
_cell.length_a   1.000
_cell.length_b   1.000
_cell.length_c   1.000
_cell.angle_alpha   90.00
_cell.angle_beta   90.00
_cell.angle_gamma   90.00
#
_symmetry.space_group_name_H-M   'P 1'
#
loop_
_entity.id
_entity.type
_entity.pdbx_description
1 polymer ?
#
loop_
_entity_poly.entity_id
_entity_poly.type
_entity_poly.pdbx_seq_one_letter_code
_entity_poly.pdbx_strand_id
1 'polypeptide(L)'
;MQSETKNCQNCKKDFTIEAEDFNFYEKLKVPAPTWCPECRLIRRIACHNGWYLFFRNCDKCGKRTLSAYPPTQKITVFCQPCWWGDSWDGTEYAMDYDGNHPFLAQLKELSEKTPYPALETAYLTLKNCDYSNCIAYSKNCTLTVWADNCENVYHSSILNGLKDSADCLKCFSSELCYESIGQRKSCHRSFYSEECNSCSDIWFSRNCYGCINCIGCVNLRGSSYKIFNVQYSREEYLKKLDELKLNTRSGINALKKEAEIFWKKFPYRVYTGDSFNLNVTGQYVYESKNSKEMYICGHAENCKYCQFITFKPAKDCMDYSGWGNGAELIYESFNVGENVSNSKFSGYCWPDIVNTEYSFWCTTAKNNFGCVNLKRKSYSILNKQYPKEEYEVLREKIIEDMKKNPYVDEKGRVYPYGEFFGAGFSKFAYNNSTAYKFFPKTKKEALASGYAWNDEIEKQGDATMSGNDLPETIAEVSDSILQEIISCTTCDRKYKIAALEFDLLRKMNMPLPTRCLKCREKSHFDKLQMPRLYDRVCMKCGIPIRTSYSPDRAEIVYCEKCYQQEFI
;
A
#
# COMPACT_ATOMS: atom_id res chain seq x y z
N MET A 1 2.73 -19.84 -27.52
CA MET A 1 2.07 -20.92 -26.74
C MET A 1 0.56 -20.64 -26.70
N GLN A 2 -0.25 -21.64 -26.38
CA GLN A 2 -1.70 -21.43 -26.14
C GLN A 2 -1.92 -21.08 -24.67
N SER A 3 -3.07 -20.50 -24.33
CA SER A 3 -3.46 -20.28 -22.94
C SER A 3 -3.63 -21.62 -22.21
N GLU A 4 -3.30 -21.65 -20.93
CA GLU A 4 -3.35 -22.84 -20.09
C GLU A 4 -4.18 -22.57 -18.84
N THR A 5 -5.13 -23.46 -18.52
CA THR A 5 -5.87 -23.39 -17.25
C THR A 5 -5.24 -24.34 -16.24
N LYS A 6 -4.92 -23.82 -15.05
CA LYS A 6 -4.35 -24.58 -13.93
C LYS A 6 -5.20 -24.47 -12.69
N ASN A 7 -5.15 -25.50 -11.84
CA ASN A 7 -5.72 -25.46 -10.50
C ASN A 7 -4.70 -24.88 -9.51
N CYS A 8 -5.11 -23.83 -8.79
CA CYS A 8 -4.23 -23.15 -7.84
C CYS A 8 -3.86 -24.07 -6.66
N GLN A 9 -2.57 -24.33 -6.44
CA GLN A 9 -2.16 -25.22 -5.37
C GLN A 9 -2.56 -24.71 -3.96
N ASN A 10 -2.83 -23.42 -3.77
CA ASN A 10 -3.24 -22.85 -2.50
C ASN A 10 -4.76 -22.86 -2.28
N CYS A 11 -5.53 -22.18 -3.13
CA CYS A 11 -6.99 -22.02 -2.94
C CYS A 11 -7.84 -23.05 -3.70
N LYS A 12 -7.23 -23.90 -4.50
CA LYS A 12 -7.87 -24.95 -5.31
C LYS A 12 -8.86 -24.44 -6.38
N LYS A 13 -8.85 -23.14 -6.67
CA LYS A 13 -9.64 -22.55 -7.75
C LYS A 13 -8.86 -22.60 -9.06
N ASP A 14 -9.55 -22.77 -10.17
CA ASP A 14 -8.93 -22.70 -11.48
C ASP A 14 -8.55 -21.25 -11.83
N PHE A 15 -7.47 -21.09 -12.56
CA PHE A 15 -7.01 -19.82 -13.12
C PHE A 15 -6.34 -20.04 -14.47
N THR A 16 -6.43 -19.06 -15.34
CA THR A 16 -5.86 -19.13 -16.69
C THR A 16 -4.56 -18.33 -16.74
N ILE A 17 -3.54 -18.94 -17.37
CA ILE A 17 -2.32 -18.27 -17.81
C ILE A 17 -2.53 -17.96 -19.28
N GLU A 18 -2.52 -16.68 -19.63
CA GLU A 18 -2.76 -16.25 -21.00
C GLU A 18 -1.55 -16.57 -21.90
N ALA A 19 -1.79 -16.76 -23.20
CA ALA A 19 -0.73 -17.05 -24.15
C ALA A 19 0.42 -16.02 -24.13
N GLU A 20 0.09 -14.76 -23.92
CA GLU A 20 1.06 -13.65 -23.80
C GLU A 20 1.93 -13.73 -22.56
N ASP A 21 1.46 -14.34 -21.46
CA ASP A 21 2.20 -14.44 -20.20
C ASP A 21 3.41 -15.38 -20.33
N PHE A 22 3.33 -16.38 -21.18
CA PHE A 22 4.45 -17.31 -21.43
C PHE A 22 5.68 -16.62 -22.02
N ASN A 23 5.49 -15.58 -22.86
CA ASN A 23 6.60 -14.80 -23.41
C ASN A 23 7.37 -14.08 -22.29
N PHE A 24 6.65 -13.63 -21.23
CA PHE A 24 7.27 -13.00 -20.08
C PHE A 24 8.07 -14.01 -19.24
N TYR A 25 7.48 -15.18 -18.96
CA TYR A 25 8.18 -16.25 -18.22
C TYR A 25 9.42 -16.75 -18.96
N GLU A 26 9.35 -16.90 -20.28
CA GLU A 26 10.49 -17.28 -21.11
C GLU A 26 11.59 -16.20 -21.07
N LYS A 27 11.22 -14.92 -21.21
CA LYS A 27 12.16 -13.79 -21.12
C LYS A 27 12.93 -13.79 -19.81
N LEU A 28 12.27 -14.10 -18.69
CA LEU A 28 12.89 -14.18 -17.37
C LEU A 28 13.50 -15.54 -17.03
N LYS A 29 13.36 -16.54 -17.90
CA LYS A 29 13.79 -17.93 -17.68
C LYS A 29 13.23 -18.52 -16.39
N VAL A 30 11.94 -18.34 -16.15
CA VAL A 30 11.20 -18.89 -15.01
C VAL A 30 10.06 -19.78 -15.48
N PRO A 31 9.69 -20.82 -14.71
CA PRO A 31 8.49 -21.60 -15.02
C PRO A 31 7.22 -20.80 -14.77
N ALA A 32 6.13 -21.20 -15.42
CA ALA A 32 4.82 -20.63 -15.17
C ALA A 32 4.32 -20.96 -13.75
N PRO A 33 3.66 -20.02 -13.05
CA PRO A 33 3.26 -20.16 -11.65
C PRO A 33 2.24 -21.27 -11.43
N THR A 34 2.23 -21.83 -10.22
CA THR A 34 1.24 -22.81 -9.75
C THR A 34 0.17 -22.20 -8.84
N TRP A 35 0.30 -20.92 -8.51
CA TRP A 35 -0.66 -20.15 -7.70
C TRP A 35 -1.42 -19.15 -8.57
N CYS A 36 -2.72 -18.95 -8.28
CA CYS A 36 -3.51 -17.92 -8.97
C CYS A 36 -3.04 -16.50 -8.60
N PRO A 37 -3.34 -15.47 -9.43
CA PRO A 37 -2.88 -14.10 -9.22
C PRO A 37 -3.24 -13.52 -7.83
N GLU A 38 -4.46 -13.78 -7.33
CA GLU A 38 -4.87 -13.31 -5.98
C GLU A 38 -4.04 -13.97 -4.88
N CYS A 39 -3.79 -15.27 -4.95
CA CYS A 39 -2.95 -15.96 -3.96
C CYS A 39 -1.50 -15.49 -4.01
N ARG A 40 -0.95 -15.20 -5.20
CA ARG A 40 0.38 -14.60 -5.37
C ARG A 40 0.45 -13.21 -4.75
N LEU A 41 -0.58 -12.37 -4.97
CA LEU A 41 -0.66 -11.06 -4.33
C LEU A 41 -0.70 -11.16 -2.81
N ILE A 42 -1.58 -11.98 -2.25
CA ILE A 42 -1.74 -12.13 -0.80
C ILE A 42 -0.42 -12.58 -0.16
N ARG A 43 0.28 -13.58 -0.73
CA ARG A 43 1.54 -14.06 -0.16
C ARG A 43 2.65 -13.02 -0.17
N ARG A 44 2.74 -12.16 -1.22
CA ARG A 44 3.71 -11.07 -1.29
C ARG A 44 3.44 -10.00 -0.23
N ILE A 45 2.20 -9.48 -0.17
CA ILE A 45 1.87 -8.40 0.77
C ILE A 45 1.69 -8.88 2.21
N ALA A 46 1.59 -10.19 2.46
CA ALA A 46 1.69 -10.77 3.80
C ALA A 46 3.13 -10.72 4.36
N CYS A 47 4.13 -10.61 3.50
CA CYS A 47 5.53 -10.42 3.90
C CYS A 47 5.89 -8.95 4.20
N HIS A 48 4.91 -8.05 4.22
CA HIS A 48 5.13 -6.62 4.41
C HIS A 48 4.24 -6.05 5.53
N ASN A 49 4.80 -5.13 6.35
CA ASN A 49 4.09 -4.35 7.36
C ASN A 49 4.49 -2.88 7.32
N GLY A 50 3.60 -2.02 6.82
CA GLY A 50 3.78 -0.56 6.87
C GLY A 50 3.10 0.10 8.08
N TRP A 51 1.99 -0.45 8.56
CA TRP A 51 1.06 0.25 9.47
C TRP A 51 1.15 -0.11 10.95
N TYR A 52 1.60 -1.33 11.30
CA TYR A 52 1.58 -1.81 12.67
C TYR A 52 2.95 -1.63 13.32
N LEU A 53 3.05 -0.70 14.26
CA LEU A 53 4.30 -0.31 14.89
C LEU A 53 4.28 -0.59 16.39
N PHE A 54 5.42 -1.02 16.90
CA PHE A 54 5.62 -1.46 18.27
C PHE A 54 6.88 -0.82 18.86
N PHE A 55 6.91 -0.63 20.16
CA PHE A 55 8.15 -0.30 20.83
C PHE A 55 8.89 -1.56 21.26
N ARG A 56 10.19 -1.61 20.96
CA ARG A 56 11.11 -2.62 21.47
C ARG A 56 12.50 -2.00 21.70
N ASN A 57 13.40 -2.75 22.34
CA ASN A 57 14.80 -2.36 22.42
C ASN A 57 15.56 -2.88 21.19
N CYS A 58 16.50 -2.10 20.70
CA CYS A 58 17.44 -2.51 19.66
C CYS A 58 18.35 -3.60 20.20
N ASP A 59 18.40 -4.75 19.53
CA ASP A 59 19.20 -5.90 20.00
C ASP A 59 20.72 -5.65 19.91
N LYS A 60 21.17 -4.59 19.23
CA LYS A 60 22.58 -4.19 19.15
C LYS A 60 22.99 -3.17 20.19
N CYS A 61 22.26 -2.07 20.36
CA CYS A 61 22.67 -0.95 21.22
C CYS A 61 21.80 -0.78 22.49
N GLY A 62 20.76 -1.60 22.67
CA GLY A 62 19.86 -1.55 23.81
C GLY A 62 18.88 -0.36 23.84
N LYS A 63 19.02 0.64 22.95
CA LYS A 63 18.13 1.80 22.92
C LYS A 63 16.71 1.41 22.52
N ARG A 64 15.72 2.00 23.20
CA ARG A 64 14.31 1.86 22.82
C ARG A 64 14.08 2.46 21.45
N THR A 65 13.45 1.70 20.56
CA THR A 65 13.17 2.08 19.18
C THR A 65 11.76 1.71 18.78
N LEU A 66 11.18 2.43 17.83
CA LEU A 66 9.97 2.04 17.13
C LEU A 66 10.32 0.98 16.09
N SER A 67 9.46 -0.02 15.94
CA SER A 67 9.72 -1.19 15.08
C SER A 67 8.44 -1.72 14.44
N ALA A 68 8.55 -2.23 13.23
CA ALA A 68 7.50 -3.00 12.57
C ALA A 68 7.31 -4.41 13.17
N TYR A 69 8.20 -4.83 14.09
CA TYR A 69 8.21 -6.15 14.72
C TYR A 69 7.86 -6.03 16.19
N PRO A 70 6.85 -6.76 16.70
CA PRO A 70 6.48 -6.73 18.11
C PRO A 70 7.61 -7.29 19.01
N PRO A 71 7.71 -6.83 20.28
CA PRO A 71 8.76 -7.28 21.19
C PRO A 71 8.67 -8.76 21.54
N THR A 72 7.50 -9.37 21.40
CA THR A 72 7.25 -10.80 21.63
C THR A 72 7.82 -11.71 20.53
N GLN A 73 8.14 -11.15 19.37
CA GLN A 73 8.69 -11.89 18.24
C GLN A 73 10.18 -12.17 18.42
N LYS A 74 10.55 -13.44 18.35
CA LYS A 74 11.94 -13.91 18.49
C LYS A 74 12.74 -13.72 17.19
N ILE A 75 13.06 -12.47 16.86
CA ILE A 75 13.97 -12.10 15.77
C ILE A 75 14.91 -11.00 16.25
N THR A 76 16.10 -10.95 15.70
CA THR A 76 17.07 -9.88 15.94
C THR A 76 16.70 -8.63 15.16
N VAL A 77 16.51 -7.49 15.84
CA VAL A 77 16.13 -6.22 15.22
C VAL A 77 17.08 -5.10 15.64
N PHE A 78 17.65 -4.43 14.66
CA PHE A 78 18.52 -3.26 14.88
C PHE A 78 17.76 -1.97 14.58
N CYS A 79 17.96 -0.93 15.40
CA CYS A 79 17.48 0.42 15.09
C CYS A 79 18.14 0.93 13.80
N GLN A 80 17.56 1.95 13.16
CA GLN A 80 18.05 2.47 11.89
C GLN A 80 19.56 2.82 11.90
N PRO A 81 20.09 3.58 12.87
CA PRO A 81 21.53 3.85 12.91
C PRO A 81 22.41 2.60 13.05
N CYS A 82 21.97 1.59 13.82
CA CYS A 82 22.73 0.35 13.98
C CYS A 82 22.67 -0.53 12.73
N TRP A 83 21.53 -0.59 12.06
CA TRP A 83 21.38 -1.42 10.87
C TRP A 83 22.14 -0.85 9.67
N TRP A 84 22.08 0.47 9.46
CA TRP A 84 22.80 1.14 8.37
C TRP A 84 24.29 1.35 8.66
N GLY A 85 24.71 1.30 9.93
CA GLY A 85 26.12 1.49 10.33
C GLY A 85 27.02 0.32 9.90
N ASP A 86 28.33 0.58 9.91
CA ASP A 86 29.37 -0.35 9.43
C ASP A 86 29.84 -1.35 10.50
N SER A 87 29.20 -1.40 11.66
CA SER A 87 29.60 -2.25 12.79
C SER A 87 29.14 -3.69 12.70
N TRP A 88 28.60 -4.12 11.55
CA TRP A 88 28.20 -5.48 11.22
C TRP A 88 28.11 -5.65 9.69
N ASP A 89 28.27 -6.88 9.20
CA ASP A 89 28.13 -7.23 7.78
C ASP A 89 27.29 -8.51 7.66
N GLY A 90 26.38 -8.53 6.69
CA GLY A 90 25.55 -9.72 6.42
C GLY A 90 26.34 -10.98 6.08
N THR A 91 27.60 -10.86 5.65
CA THR A 91 28.49 -12.00 5.38
C THR A 91 28.94 -12.72 6.66
N GLU A 92 28.81 -12.12 7.84
CA GLU A 92 29.06 -12.78 9.13
C GLU A 92 28.10 -13.96 9.37
N TYR A 93 26.97 -13.96 8.69
CA TYR A 93 25.92 -14.99 8.74
C TYR A 93 25.97 -15.96 7.56
N ALA A 94 27.00 -15.90 6.73
CA ALA A 94 27.13 -16.72 5.53
C ALA A 94 27.02 -18.22 5.84
N MET A 95 26.35 -18.94 4.96
CA MET A 95 26.17 -20.38 5.05
C MET A 95 26.68 -21.04 3.77
N ASP A 96 27.27 -22.23 3.91
CA ASP A 96 27.56 -23.10 2.77
C ASP A 96 26.27 -23.79 2.30
N TYR A 97 26.09 -23.89 1.00
CA TYR A 97 24.98 -24.62 0.42
C TYR A 97 25.15 -26.14 0.63
N ASP A 98 24.16 -26.76 1.25
CA ASP A 98 24.06 -28.22 1.39
C ASP A 98 23.03 -28.79 0.40
N GLY A 99 23.50 -29.55 -0.61
CA GLY A 99 22.61 -30.17 -1.60
C GLY A 99 21.67 -31.26 -1.06
N ASN A 100 21.87 -31.73 0.19
CA ASN A 100 20.98 -32.73 0.82
C ASN A 100 19.71 -32.10 1.40
N HIS A 101 19.66 -30.79 1.57
CA HIS A 101 18.53 -30.07 2.14
C HIS A 101 17.90 -29.10 1.13
N PRO A 102 16.55 -28.94 1.11
CA PRO A 102 15.91 -27.99 0.22
C PRO A 102 16.47 -26.58 0.39
N PHE A 103 16.78 -25.92 -0.73
CA PHE A 103 17.39 -24.57 -0.72
C PHE A 103 16.58 -23.55 0.08
N LEU A 104 15.24 -23.51 -0.09
CA LEU A 104 14.41 -22.57 0.65
C LEU A 104 14.39 -22.85 2.16
N ALA A 105 14.61 -24.10 2.61
CA ALA A 105 14.76 -24.37 4.04
C ALA A 105 16.03 -23.71 4.61
N GLN A 106 17.15 -23.80 3.89
CA GLN A 106 18.41 -23.15 4.25
C GLN A 106 18.30 -21.63 4.23
N LEU A 107 17.61 -21.07 3.22
CA LEU A 107 17.32 -19.63 3.15
C LEU A 107 16.45 -19.17 4.32
N LYS A 108 15.48 -19.97 4.74
CA LYS A 108 14.66 -19.67 5.92
C LYS A 108 15.52 -19.61 7.18
N GLU A 109 16.39 -20.58 7.37
CA GLU A 109 17.36 -20.60 8.47
C GLU A 109 18.27 -19.36 8.47
N LEU A 110 18.83 -18.99 7.32
CA LEU A 110 19.62 -17.76 7.16
C LEU A 110 18.81 -16.53 7.54
N SER A 111 17.55 -16.45 7.11
CA SER A 111 16.66 -15.33 7.40
C SER A 111 16.26 -15.22 8.88
N GLU A 112 16.36 -16.29 9.65
CA GLU A 112 16.09 -16.32 11.09
C GLU A 112 17.34 -15.91 11.91
N LYS A 113 18.53 -16.11 11.37
CA LYS A 113 19.79 -15.74 12.03
C LYS A 113 20.20 -14.28 11.80
N THR A 114 19.85 -13.70 10.65
CA THR A 114 20.28 -12.35 10.29
C THR A 114 19.40 -11.26 10.95
N PRO A 115 19.99 -10.10 11.36
CA PRO A 115 19.23 -9.01 11.94
C PRO A 115 18.41 -8.23 10.91
N TYR A 116 17.25 -7.72 11.32
CA TYR A 116 16.36 -6.90 10.50
C TYR A 116 16.38 -5.43 10.90
N PRO A 117 16.18 -4.47 9.99
CA PRO A 117 15.98 -3.07 10.36
C PRO A 117 14.64 -2.90 11.08
N ALA A 118 14.62 -2.07 12.12
CA ALA A 118 13.40 -1.81 12.89
C ALA A 118 12.24 -1.27 12.03
N LEU A 119 12.56 -0.43 11.05
CA LEU A 119 11.61 0.22 10.14
C LEU A 119 12.13 0.16 8.70
N GLU A 120 11.24 0.30 7.75
CA GLU A 120 11.53 0.54 6.34
C GLU A 120 11.50 2.05 6.06
N THR A 121 12.62 2.73 6.24
CA THR A 121 12.70 4.17 6.04
C THR A 121 14.05 4.58 5.45
N ALA A 122 14.06 5.58 4.58
CA ALA A 122 15.26 6.30 4.22
C ALA A 122 15.59 7.34 5.32
N TYR A 123 15.93 6.88 6.53
CA TYR A 123 15.92 7.66 7.76
C TYR A 123 16.79 8.93 7.73
N LEU A 124 17.88 8.95 6.95
CA LEU A 124 18.73 10.13 6.78
C LEU A 124 18.06 11.27 5.98
N THR A 125 16.97 10.99 5.29
CA THR A 125 16.20 11.97 4.51
C THR A 125 14.99 12.50 5.28
N LEU A 126 14.81 12.09 6.53
CA LEU A 126 13.66 12.43 7.36
C LEU A 126 13.99 13.49 8.40
N LYS A 127 13.04 14.39 8.65
CA LYS A 127 13.12 15.38 9.73
C LYS A 127 11.80 15.42 10.51
N ASN A 128 11.83 15.11 11.80
CA ASN A 128 10.64 15.09 12.68
C ASN A 128 9.52 14.20 12.11
N CYS A 129 9.83 12.96 11.73
CA CYS A 129 8.86 12.00 11.21
C CYS A 129 8.67 10.85 12.20
N ASP A 130 7.79 11.08 13.19
CA ASP A 130 7.54 10.13 14.27
C ASP A 130 6.40 9.16 13.93
N TYR A 131 6.49 7.94 14.47
CA TYR A 131 5.47 6.89 14.26
C TYR A 131 5.13 6.61 12.78
N SER A 132 6.10 6.86 11.89
CA SER A 132 5.95 6.69 10.45
C SER A 132 6.83 5.56 9.93
N ASN A 133 6.38 4.88 8.85
CA ASN A 133 7.11 3.78 8.24
C ASN A 133 6.90 3.77 6.72
N CYS A 134 7.81 3.16 5.97
CA CYS A 134 7.81 3.19 4.50
C CYS A 134 7.78 4.64 3.98
N ILE A 135 8.69 5.48 4.49
CA ILE A 135 8.70 6.93 4.24
C ILE A 135 10.12 7.42 3.92
N ALA A 136 10.21 8.36 2.97
CA ALA A 136 11.46 9.03 2.59
C ALA A 136 11.23 10.52 2.26
N TYR A 137 12.32 11.33 2.28
CA TYR A 137 12.34 12.73 1.85
C TYR A 137 11.21 13.59 2.44
N SER A 138 10.89 13.37 3.72
CA SER A 138 9.72 13.98 4.36
C SER A 138 10.08 14.71 5.65
N LYS A 139 9.22 15.69 6.02
CA LYS A 139 9.43 16.55 7.17
C LYS A 139 8.13 16.78 7.95
N ASN A 140 8.21 16.75 9.29
CA ASN A 140 7.07 16.94 10.18
C ASN A 140 5.88 16.02 9.83
N CYS A 141 6.15 14.73 9.66
CA CYS A 141 5.12 13.74 9.35
C CYS A 141 4.92 12.78 10.52
N THR A 142 3.69 12.55 10.94
CA THR A 142 3.37 11.66 12.06
C THR A 142 2.29 10.67 11.68
N LEU A 143 2.47 9.40 12.03
CA LEU A 143 1.55 8.31 11.66
C LEU A 143 1.33 8.23 10.14
N THR A 144 2.39 8.46 9.37
CA THR A 144 2.36 8.54 7.91
C THR A 144 3.01 7.29 7.32
N VAL A 145 2.34 6.63 6.39
CA VAL A 145 2.76 5.32 5.86
C VAL A 145 2.73 5.31 4.33
N TRP A 146 3.76 4.72 3.71
CA TRP A 146 3.95 4.73 2.25
C TRP A 146 3.91 6.15 1.69
N ALA A 147 4.88 6.94 2.10
CA ALA A 147 4.87 8.37 1.83
C ALA A 147 6.25 8.90 1.47
N ASP A 148 6.32 9.70 0.42
CA ASP A 148 7.54 10.40 0.04
C ASP A 148 7.27 11.87 -0.26
N ASN A 149 8.30 12.72 -0.05
CA ASN A 149 8.24 14.15 -0.36
C ASN A 149 7.09 14.89 0.36
N CYS A 150 6.71 14.43 1.55
CA CYS A 150 5.59 15.00 2.32
C CYS A 150 6.07 16.00 3.37
N GLU A 151 5.25 17.02 3.65
CA GLU A 151 5.53 18.02 4.68
C GLU A 151 4.28 18.36 5.50
N ASN A 152 4.41 18.35 6.84
CA ASN A 152 3.32 18.62 7.77
C ASN A 152 2.11 17.71 7.52
N VAL A 153 2.30 16.39 7.54
CA VAL A 153 1.24 15.41 7.27
C VAL A 153 0.97 14.54 8.49
N TYR A 154 -0.30 14.37 8.82
CA TYR A 154 -0.74 13.56 9.94
C TYR A 154 -1.67 12.42 9.51
N HIS A 155 -1.47 11.22 10.06
CA HIS A 155 -2.35 10.05 9.93
C HIS A 155 -2.84 9.77 8.50
N SER A 156 -1.92 9.67 7.56
CA SER A 156 -2.23 9.54 6.13
C SER A 156 -1.38 8.45 5.47
N SER A 157 -1.85 7.88 4.36
CA SER A 157 -1.18 6.73 3.74
C SER A 157 -1.23 6.75 2.21
N ILE A 158 -0.22 6.16 1.56
CA ILE A 158 -0.07 6.05 0.09
C ILE A 158 0.03 7.45 -0.53
N LEU A 159 1.14 8.13 -0.27
CA LEU A 159 1.28 9.56 -0.54
C LEU A 159 2.55 9.85 -1.34
N ASN A 160 2.51 10.92 -2.14
CA ASN A 160 3.71 11.55 -2.68
C ASN A 160 3.47 13.06 -2.86
N GLY A 161 4.29 13.89 -2.19
CA GLY A 161 4.21 15.34 -2.31
C GLY A 161 2.95 15.95 -1.67
N LEU A 162 2.40 15.34 -0.61
CA LEU A 162 1.29 15.89 0.16
C LEU A 162 1.80 16.90 1.20
N LYS A 163 1.09 18.04 1.36
CA LYS A 163 1.47 19.07 2.32
C LYS A 163 0.28 19.52 3.19
N ASP A 164 0.60 19.93 4.43
CA ASP A 164 -0.35 20.56 5.35
C ASP A 164 -1.71 19.84 5.43
N SER A 165 -1.70 18.52 5.54
CA SER A 165 -2.88 17.68 5.35
C SER A 165 -2.99 16.60 6.42
N ALA A 166 -4.22 16.14 6.67
CA ALA A 166 -4.48 15.08 7.63
C ALA A 166 -5.59 14.12 7.17
N ASP A 167 -5.55 12.88 7.67
CA ASP A 167 -6.55 11.85 7.38
C ASP A 167 -6.78 11.64 5.87
N CYS A 168 -5.69 11.53 5.10
CA CYS A 168 -5.74 11.36 3.66
C CYS A 168 -5.27 9.97 3.22
N LEU A 169 -5.89 9.44 2.17
CA LEU A 169 -5.52 8.16 1.60
C LEU A 169 -5.33 8.28 0.07
N LYS A 170 -4.20 7.79 -0.45
CA LYS A 170 -3.89 7.78 -1.88
C LYS A 170 -3.90 9.20 -2.50
N CYS A 171 -3.22 10.15 -1.83
CA CYS A 171 -3.16 11.55 -2.26
C CYS A 171 -1.77 11.93 -2.78
N PHE A 172 -1.73 12.62 -3.93
CA PHE A 172 -0.50 12.93 -4.65
C PHE A 172 -0.45 14.41 -5.04
N SER A 173 0.69 15.08 -4.77
CA SER A 173 0.96 16.47 -5.16
C SER A 173 -0.21 17.40 -4.81
N SER A 174 -0.66 17.40 -3.56
CA SER A 174 -1.83 18.16 -3.10
C SER A 174 -1.55 18.82 -1.75
N GLU A 175 -2.35 19.82 -1.38
CA GLU A 175 -2.14 20.62 -0.19
C GLU A 175 -3.47 20.97 0.50
N LEU A 176 -3.43 21.10 1.85
CA LEU A 176 -4.60 21.43 2.66
C LEU A 176 -5.79 20.48 2.41
N CYS A 177 -5.50 19.18 2.39
CA CYS A 177 -6.51 18.14 2.25
C CYS A 177 -6.85 17.52 3.61
N TYR A 178 -8.13 17.25 3.83
CA TYR A 178 -8.61 16.59 5.05
C TYR A 178 -9.70 15.56 4.75
N GLU A 179 -9.59 14.37 5.36
CA GLU A 179 -10.55 13.25 5.17
C GLU A 179 -10.80 12.94 3.67
N SER A 180 -9.75 13.06 2.83
CA SER A 180 -9.87 12.97 1.38
C SER A 180 -9.15 11.76 0.80
N ILE A 181 -9.68 11.20 -0.29
CA ILE A 181 -9.17 9.99 -0.92
C ILE A 181 -8.92 10.24 -2.41
N GLY A 182 -7.72 9.91 -2.90
CA GLY A 182 -7.41 9.95 -4.32
C GLY A 182 -7.26 11.35 -4.91
N GLN A 183 -6.81 12.33 -4.12
CA GLN A 183 -6.55 13.68 -4.63
C GLN A 183 -5.27 13.68 -5.48
N ARG A 184 -5.29 14.38 -6.62
CA ARG A 184 -4.18 14.37 -7.57
C ARG A 184 -3.95 15.72 -8.24
N LYS A 185 -2.71 15.89 -8.76
CA LYS A 185 -2.29 17.01 -9.63
C LYS A 185 -2.71 18.37 -9.05
N SER A 186 -2.17 18.70 -7.87
CA SER A 186 -2.33 20.00 -7.23
C SER A 186 -3.76 20.32 -6.76
N CYS A 187 -4.46 19.37 -6.16
CA CYS A 187 -5.65 19.71 -5.39
C CYS A 187 -5.27 20.57 -4.18
N HIS A 188 -6.03 21.63 -3.95
CA HIS A 188 -5.81 22.57 -2.86
C HIS A 188 -7.12 22.80 -2.11
N ARG A 189 -7.10 22.72 -0.78
CA ARG A 189 -8.30 22.87 0.07
C ARG A 189 -9.42 21.91 -0.35
N SER A 190 -9.09 20.62 -0.30
CA SER A 190 -10.03 19.54 -0.64
C SER A 190 -10.44 18.78 0.61
N PHE A 191 -11.72 18.82 0.92
CA PHE A 191 -12.27 18.30 2.17
C PHE A 191 -13.32 17.22 1.91
N TYR A 192 -13.14 16.04 2.54
CA TYR A 192 -14.06 14.90 2.43
C TYR A 192 -14.36 14.46 0.98
N SER A 193 -13.43 14.72 0.05
CA SER A 193 -13.63 14.51 -1.38
C SER A 193 -12.90 13.28 -1.91
N GLU A 194 -13.40 12.70 -3.01
CA GLU A 194 -12.90 11.43 -3.55
C GLU A 194 -12.53 11.55 -5.04
N GLU A 195 -11.36 11.04 -5.44
CA GLU A 195 -10.89 10.95 -6.82
C GLU A 195 -10.93 12.28 -7.61
N CYS A 196 -10.60 13.38 -6.95
CA CYS A 196 -10.56 14.69 -7.59
C CYS A 196 -9.16 15.03 -8.08
N ASN A 197 -9.08 15.85 -9.14
CA ASN A 197 -7.85 16.17 -9.83
C ASN A 197 -7.81 17.66 -10.20
N SER A 198 -6.74 18.37 -9.83
CA SER A 198 -6.55 19.81 -10.11
C SER A 198 -7.72 20.67 -9.63
N CYS A 199 -8.29 20.36 -8.48
CA CYS A 199 -9.44 21.06 -7.91
C CYS A 199 -9.03 21.95 -6.73
N SER A 200 -9.76 23.04 -6.52
CA SER A 200 -9.56 23.94 -5.38
C SER A 200 -10.87 24.28 -4.67
N ASP A 201 -10.79 24.40 -3.34
CA ASP A 201 -11.92 24.77 -2.48
C ASP A 201 -13.15 23.88 -2.73
N ILE A 202 -12.95 22.56 -2.62
CA ILE A 202 -14.01 21.57 -2.85
C ILE A 202 -14.36 20.82 -1.57
N TRP A 203 -15.66 20.55 -1.42
CA TRP A 203 -16.21 19.82 -0.29
C TRP A 203 -17.09 18.67 -0.77
N PHE A 204 -16.92 17.47 -0.18
CA PHE A 204 -17.77 16.32 -0.51
C PHE A 204 -17.99 16.14 -2.01
N SER A 205 -16.92 16.27 -2.82
CA SER A 205 -17.00 16.15 -4.27
C SER A 205 -16.31 14.87 -4.75
N ARG A 206 -16.84 14.24 -5.80
CA ARG A 206 -16.33 12.98 -6.32
C ARG A 206 -16.06 13.05 -7.80
N ASN A 207 -14.88 12.56 -8.23
CA ASN A 207 -14.48 12.46 -9.65
C ASN A 207 -14.63 13.79 -10.41
N CYS A 208 -14.17 14.88 -9.78
CA CYS A 208 -14.16 16.21 -10.37
C CYS A 208 -12.77 16.59 -10.88
N TYR A 209 -12.69 17.30 -12.00
CA TYR A 209 -11.44 17.72 -12.64
C TYR A 209 -11.46 19.21 -12.93
N GLY A 210 -10.42 19.94 -12.47
CA GLY A 210 -10.26 21.37 -12.71
C GLY A 210 -11.42 22.20 -12.16
N CYS A 211 -12.04 21.75 -11.07
CA CYS A 211 -13.20 22.42 -10.47
C CYS A 211 -12.77 23.32 -9.31
N ILE A 212 -13.44 24.47 -9.17
CA ILE A 212 -13.14 25.46 -8.13
C ILE A 212 -14.44 25.85 -7.43
N ASN A 213 -14.42 25.94 -6.09
CA ASN A 213 -15.62 26.30 -5.31
C ASN A 213 -16.82 25.40 -5.63
N CYS A 214 -16.68 24.08 -5.36
CA CYS A 214 -17.72 23.10 -5.62
C CYS A 214 -18.05 22.30 -4.35
N ILE A 215 -19.34 22.09 -4.08
CA ILE A 215 -19.84 21.39 -2.88
C ILE A 215 -20.78 20.25 -3.30
N GLY A 216 -20.55 19.03 -2.80
CA GLY A 216 -21.39 17.87 -3.05
C GLY A 216 -21.39 17.37 -4.51
N CYS A 217 -20.49 17.85 -5.36
CA CYS A 217 -20.52 17.67 -6.81
C CYS A 217 -19.95 16.32 -7.26
N VAL A 218 -20.42 15.84 -8.43
CA VAL A 218 -20.01 14.55 -9.01
C VAL A 218 -19.75 14.70 -10.50
N ASN A 219 -18.65 14.08 -10.98
CA ASN A 219 -18.34 13.94 -12.41
C ASN A 219 -18.22 15.26 -13.19
N LEU A 220 -17.83 16.35 -12.54
CA LEU A 220 -17.69 17.66 -13.18
C LEU A 220 -16.30 17.87 -13.80
N ARG A 221 -16.27 18.70 -14.83
CA ARG A 221 -15.05 19.14 -15.52
C ARG A 221 -15.04 20.66 -15.66
N GLY A 222 -13.94 21.34 -15.28
CA GLY A 222 -13.73 22.77 -15.48
C GLY A 222 -14.85 23.67 -14.96
N SER A 223 -15.48 23.29 -13.84
CA SER A 223 -16.67 23.95 -13.32
C SER A 223 -16.35 24.77 -12.07
N SER A 224 -17.13 25.83 -11.83
CA SER A 224 -17.00 26.64 -10.62
C SER A 224 -18.36 27.08 -10.06
N TYR A 225 -18.38 27.34 -8.75
CA TYR A 225 -19.58 27.81 -8.02
C TYR A 225 -20.79 26.88 -8.16
N LYS A 226 -20.58 25.58 -8.01
CA LYS A 226 -21.66 24.58 -8.05
C LYS A 226 -21.90 23.92 -6.69
N ILE A 227 -23.17 23.69 -6.39
CA ILE A 227 -23.60 22.90 -5.23
C ILE A 227 -24.50 21.78 -5.76
N PHE A 228 -24.17 20.51 -5.49
CA PHE A 228 -24.89 19.34 -6.02
C PHE A 228 -25.10 19.39 -7.55
N ASN A 229 -24.07 19.79 -8.30
CA ASN A 229 -24.05 19.99 -9.75
C ASN A 229 -24.92 21.16 -10.26
N VAL A 230 -25.60 21.91 -9.39
CA VAL A 230 -26.39 23.08 -9.77
C VAL A 230 -25.51 24.33 -9.78
N GLN A 231 -25.61 25.15 -10.84
CA GLN A 231 -24.85 26.38 -11.00
C GLN A 231 -25.46 27.52 -10.18
N TYR A 232 -24.63 28.29 -9.51
CA TYR A 232 -24.99 29.51 -8.78
C TYR A 232 -24.12 30.68 -9.25
N SER A 233 -24.56 31.91 -9.03
CA SER A 233 -23.69 33.08 -9.07
C SER A 233 -22.67 33.00 -7.92
N ARG A 234 -21.59 33.76 -7.99
CA ARG A 234 -20.58 33.80 -6.92
C ARG A 234 -21.21 34.23 -5.59
N GLU A 235 -22.05 35.24 -5.63
CA GLU A 235 -22.70 35.80 -4.47
C GLU A 235 -23.66 34.78 -3.80
N GLU A 236 -24.49 34.13 -4.58
CA GLU A 236 -25.39 33.09 -4.11
C GLU A 236 -24.64 31.90 -3.52
N TYR A 237 -23.56 31.49 -4.19
CA TYR A 237 -22.69 30.39 -3.71
C TYR A 237 -22.09 30.72 -2.34
N LEU A 238 -21.52 31.92 -2.16
CA LEU A 238 -20.91 32.33 -0.89
C LEU A 238 -21.94 32.40 0.23
N LYS A 239 -23.16 32.90 -0.04
CA LYS A 239 -24.25 32.89 0.92
C LYS A 239 -24.62 31.47 1.36
N LYS A 240 -24.78 30.56 0.39
CA LYS A 240 -25.07 29.14 0.68
C LYS A 240 -23.94 28.45 1.43
N LEU A 241 -22.68 28.74 1.10
CA LEU A 241 -21.52 28.21 1.81
C LEU A 241 -21.54 28.60 3.29
N ASP A 242 -21.88 29.85 3.60
CA ASP A 242 -22.00 30.33 4.97
C ASP A 242 -23.17 29.64 5.73
N GLU A 243 -24.30 29.45 5.06
CA GLU A 243 -25.48 28.74 5.61
C GLU A 243 -25.16 27.27 5.98
N LEU A 244 -24.23 26.59 5.26
CA LEU A 244 -23.85 25.21 5.51
C LEU A 244 -23.02 25.04 6.80
N LYS A 245 -22.43 26.08 7.35
CA LYS A 245 -21.61 26.07 8.58
C LYS A 245 -20.55 24.96 8.61
N LEU A 246 -19.76 24.86 7.56
CA LEU A 246 -18.77 23.78 7.37
C LEU A 246 -17.57 23.86 8.34
N ASN A 247 -17.51 24.82 9.21
CA ASN A 247 -16.61 24.90 10.35
C ASN A 247 -17.18 24.21 11.62
N THR A 248 -18.40 23.66 11.57
CA THR A 248 -19.05 22.93 12.66
C THR A 248 -19.17 21.45 12.34
N ARG A 249 -19.11 20.60 13.36
CA ARG A 249 -19.32 19.15 13.21
C ARG A 249 -20.72 18.82 12.70
N SER A 250 -21.73 19.50 13.21
CA SER A 250 -23.13 19.33 12.79
C SER A 250 -23.35 19.67 11.32
N GLY A 251 -22.81 20.81 10.84
CA GLY A 251 -22.87 21.22 9.42
C GLY A 251 -22.17 20.21 8.49
N ILE A 252 -20.95 19.77 8.84
CA ILE A 252 -20.21 18.74 8.10
C ILE A 252 -21.00 17.43 8.04
N ASN A 253 -21.58 16.97 9.15
CA ASN A 253 -22.35 15.72 9.19
C ASN A 253 -23.65 15.79 8.39
N ALA A 254 -24.31 16.95 8.37
CA ALA A 254 -25.50 17.18 7.55
C ALA A 254 -25.17 17.11 6.06
N LEU A 255 -24.16 17.86 5.62
CA LEU A 255 -23.71 17.86 4.23
C LEU A 255 -23.21 16.47 3.78
N LYS A 256 -22.51 15.73 4.66
CA LYS A 256 -22.06 14.37 4.37
C LYS A 256 -23.21 13.45 3.99
N LYS A 257 -24.29 13.45 4.77
CA LYS A 257 -25.47 12.61 4.51
C LYS A 257 -26.11 12.95 3.15
N GLU A 258 -26.26 14.23 2.84
CA GLU A 258 -26.79 14.66 1.55
C GLU A 258 -25.88 14.25 0.37
N ALA A 259 -24.57 14.47 0.50
CA ALA A 259 -23.60 14.12 -0.53
C ALA A 259 -23.58 12.61 -0.82
N GLU A 260 -23.57 11.77 0.21
CA GLU A 260 -23.61 10.30 0.05
C GLU A 260 -24.88 9.82 -0.66
N ILE A 261 -26.03 10.44 -0.41
CA ILE A 261 -27.29 10.15 -1.12
C ILE A 261 -27.22 10.64 -2.57
N PHE A 262 -26.70 11.84 -2.79
CA PHE A 262 -26.58 12.41 -4.13
C PHE A 262 -25.63 11.62 -5.02
N TRP A 263 -24.48 11.21 -4.48
CA TRP A 263 -23.48 10.45 -5.23
C TRP A 263 -23.97 9.09 -5.73
N LYS A 264 -24.88 8.44 -5.01
CA LYS A 264 -25.47 7.15 -5.40
C LYS A 264 -26.30 7.22 -6.68
N LYS A 265 -26.74 8.41 -7.10
CA LYS A 265 -27.50 8.62 -8.34
C LYS A 265 -26.62 8.56 -9.59
N PHE A 266 -25.31 8.62 -9.44
CA PHE A 266 -24.35 8.69 -10.55
C PHE A 266 -23.56 7.39 -10.70
N PRO A 267 -23.36 6.91 -11.94
CA PRO A 267 -22.61 5.70 -12.18
C PRO A 267 -21.13 5.86 -11.84
N TYR A 268 -20.52 4.72 -11.57
CA TYR A 268 -19.08 4.55 -11.51
C TYR A 268 -18.57 4.02 -12.84
N ARG A 269 -17.37 4.42 -13.19
CA ARG A 269 -16.63 3.86 -14.33
C ARG A 269 -16.17 2.44 -13.99
N VAL A 270 -16.12 1.56 -14.98
CA VAL A 270 -15.65 0.17 -14.82
C VAL A 270 -14.32 0.06 -14.08
N TYR A 271 -13.41 0.99 -14.33
CA TYR A 271 -12.16 1.18 -13.59
C TYR A 271 -11.94 2.66 -13.29
N THR A 272 -11.50 2.98 -12.07
CA THR A 272 -11.03 4.31 -11.75
C THR A 272 -9.63 4.51 -12.34
N GLY A 273 -9.46 5.53 -13.15
CA GLY A 273 -8.19 5.85 -13.82
C GLY A 273 -8.32 7.17 -14.59
N ASP A 274 -7.35 7.50 -15.44
CA ASP A 274 -7.39 8.71 -16.26
C ASP A 274 -7.43 8.43 -17.77
N SER A 275 -7.60 9.50 -18.55
CA SER A 275 -7.66 9.45 -20.03
C SER A 275 -6.30 9.23 -20.71
N PHE A 276 -5.20 9.26 -19.95
CA PHE A 276 -3.86 9.02 -20.48
C PHE A 276 -3.48 7.54 -20.50
N ASN A 277 -4.34 6.68 -19.98
CA ASN A 277 -4.15 5.23 -20.06
C ASN A 277 -4.38 4.72 -21.48
N LEU A 278 -3.45 3.90 -21.97
CA LEU A 278 -3.54 3.24 -23.27
C LEU A 278 -3.49 1.71 -23.11
N ASN A 279 -4.56 1.01 -23.47
CA ASN A 279 -4.67 -0.45 -23.35
C ASN A 279 -4.38 -0.92 -21.90
N VAL A 280 -5.11 -0.36 -20.93
CA VAL A 280 -4.92 -0.60 -19.50
C VAL A 280 -6.18 -1.12 -18.87
N THR A 281 -6.07 -2.14 -17.99
CA THR A 281 -7.13 -2.61 -17.11
C THR A 281 -6.67 -2.60 -15.65
N GLY A 282 -7.60 -2.33 -14.74
CA GLY A 282 -7.31 -2.33 -13.31
C GLY A 282 -7.82 -1.09 -12.59
N GLN A 283 -7.80 -1.12 -11.28
CA GLN A 283 -8.40 -0.09 -10.43
C GLN A 283 -7.35 0.90 -9.94
N TYR A 284 -7.64 2.20 -10.03
CA TYR A 284 -6.73 3.29 -9.64
C TYR A 284 -5.43 3.31 -10.45
N VAL A 285 -5.55 3.21 -11.77
CA VAL A 285 -4.40 3.18 -12.68
C VAL A 285 -4.36 4.46 -13.52
N TYR A 286 -3.16 5.04 -13.62
CA TYR A 286 -2.99 6.37 -14.22
C TYR A 286 -1.74 6.41 -15.10
N GLU A 287 -1.81 7.14 -16.21
CA GLU A 287 -0.68 7.42 -17.09
C GLU A 287 0.13 6.17 -17.47
N SER A 288 -0.56 5.06 -17.73
CA SER A 288 0.04 3.75 -17.96
C SER A 288 -0.30 3.21 -19.34
N LYS A 289 0.52 2.26 -19.84
CA LYS A 289 0.41 1.73 -21.20
C LYS A 289 0.58 0.22 -21.20
N ASN A 290 -0.24 -0.48 -22.03
CA ASN A 290 -0.18 -1.93 -22.23
C ASN A 290 -0.10 -2.73 -20.91
N SER A 291 -0.85 -2.32 -19.89
CA SER A 291 -0.76 -2.90 -18.56
C SER A 291 -2.10 -3.42 -18.09
N LYS A 292 -2.13 -4.63 -17.52
CA LYS A 292 -3.38 -5.33 -17.22
C LYS A 292 -3.45 -5.80 -15.77
N GLU A 293 -4.66 -5.84 -15.20
CA GLU A 293 -4.92 -6.33 -13.83
C GLU A 293 -4.10 -5.55 -12.77
N MET A 294 -4.03 -4.24 -12.92
CA MET A 294 -3.24 -3.34 -12.09
C MET A 294 -4.06 -2.79 -10.90
N TYR A 295 -3.39 -2.40 -9.80
CA TYR A 295 -4.07 -1.79 -8.66
C TYR A 295 -3.22 -0.71 -7.98
N ILE A 296 -3.72 0.52 -7.91
CA ILE A 296 -3.01 1.72 -7.41
C ILE A 296 -1.63 1.85 -8.08
N CYS A 297 -1.62 2.03 -9.38
CA CYS A 297 -0.40 2.13 -10.18
C CYS A 297 -0.39 3.38 -11.05
N GLY A 298 0.81 3.91 -11.28
CA GLY A 298 1.04 5.01 -12.22
C GLY A 298 2.30 4.80 -13.03
N HIS A 299 2.30 5.32 -14.29
CA HIS A 299 3.45 5.32 -15.18
C HIS A 299 4.07 3.92 -15.43
N ALA A 300 3.21 2.91 -15.51
CA ALA A 300 3.61 1.54 -15.78
C ALA A 300 3.50 1.21 -17.28
N GLU A 301 4.47 0.48 -17.82
CA GLU A 301 4.46 0.02 -19.21
C GLU A 301 4.70 -1.49 -19.28
N ASN A 302 3.87 -2.21 -20.06
CA ASN A 302 3.94 -3.65 -20.25
C ASN A 302 3.93 -4.44 -18.92
N CYS A 303 3.11 -4.01 -17.97
CA CYS A 303 3.03 -4.63 -16.64
C CYS A 303 1.73 -5.43 -16.47
N LYS A 304 1.77 -6.51 -15.66
CA LYS A 304 0.58 -7.32 -15.35
C LYS A 304 0.58 -7.78 -13.90
N TYR A 305 -0.60 -7.77 -13.26
CA TYR A 305 -0.76 -8.16 -11.85
C TYR A 305 0.13 -7.37 -10.89
N CYS A 306 0.34 -6.06 -11.15
CA CYS A 306 1.16 -5.20 -10.30
C CYS A 306 0.31 -4.29 -9.42
N GLN A 307 0.79 -4.03 -8.19
CA GLN A 307 0.07 -3.24 -7.21
C GLN A 307 0.99 -2.24 -6.51
N PHE A 308 0.44 -1.08 -6.18
CA PHE A 308 1.12 -0.03 -5.41
C PHE A 308 2.40 0.51 -6.08
N ILE A 309 2.42 0.54 -7.40
CA ILE A 309 3.50 1.17 -8.17
C ILE A 309 3.21 2.67 -8.25
N THR A 310 3.74 3.43 -7.32
CA THR A 310 3.43 4.87 -7.15
C THR A 310 4.52 5.79 -7.67
N PHE A 311 5.68 5.24 -8.06
CA PHE A 311 6.82 5.96 -8.63
C PHE A 311 7.16 5.46 -10.03
N LYS A 312 7.61 6.37 -10.89
CA LYS A 312 7.97 6.12 -12.29
C LYS A 312 9.46 5.99 -12.50
N PRO A 313 9.86 5.24 -13.53
CA PRO A 313 9.06 4.30 -14.31
C PRO A 313 9.00 2.92 -13.67
N ALA A 314 8.01 2.10 -14.11
CA ALA A 314 8.06 0.65 -13.96
C ALA A 314 7.76 0.01 -15.32
N LYS A 315 8.60 -0.93 -15.76
CA LYS A 315 8.51 -1.51 -17.09
C LYS A 315 8.75 -3.02 -17.10
N ASP A 316 7.98 -3.71 -17.94
CA ASP A 316 8.11 -5.16 -18.13
C ASP A 316 8.10 -5.92 -16.78
N CYS A 317 7.12 -5.62 -15.90
CA CYS A 317 7.00 -6.23 -14.59
C CYS A 317 5.72 -7.08 -14.48
N MET A 318 5.81 -8.21 -13.75
CA MET A 318 4.66 -9.04 -13.45
C MET A 318 4.68 -9.49 -11.99
N ASP A 319 3.48 -9.48 -11.34
CA ASP A 319 3.37 -9.82 -9.93
C ASP A 319 4.32 -9.01 -9.03
N TYR A 320 4.37 -7.72 -9.25
CA TYR A 320 5.22 -6.79 -8.52
C TYR A 320 4.37 -5.87 -7.64
N SER A 321 4.72 -5.78 -6.35
CA SER A 321 3.96 -5.01 -5.37
C SER A 321 4.85 -4.00 -4.64
N GLY A 322 4.52 -2.72 -4.79
CA GLY A 322 5.16 -1.62 -4.05
C GLY A 322 6.34 -0.96 -4.78
N TRP A 323 6.30 0.38 -4.80
CA TRP A 323 7.29 1.36 -5.17
C TRP A 323 7.36 1.72 -6.66
N GLY A 324 8.17 1.05 -7.50
CA GLY A 324 8.56 1.52 -8.85
C GLY A 324 9.95 2.16 -8.87
N ASN A 325 10.08 3.40 -9.33
CA ASN A 325 11.32 4.19 -9.36
C ASN A 325 12.47 3.52 -10.14
N GLY A 326 12.27 3.30 -11.44
CA GLY A 326 13.27 2.67 -12.30
C GLY A 326 13.28 1.15 -12.20
N ALA A 327 12.15 0.53 -11.86
CA ALA A 327 11.99 -0.91 -11.81
C ALA A 327 11.77 -1.50 -13.21
N GLU A 328 12.58 -2.49 -13.61
CA GLU A 328 12.47 -3.17 -14.90
C GLU A 328 12.69 -4.68 -14.73
N LEU A 329 11.91 -5.49 -15.44
CA LEU A 329 12.02 -6.96 -15.42
C LEU A 329 11.87 -7.55 -14.01
N ILE A 330 10.85 -7.11 -13.27
CA ILE A 330 10.59 -7.60 -11.91
C ILE A 330 9.51 -8.68 -11.95
N TYR A 331 9.76 -9.79 -11.25
CA TYR A 331 8.80 -10.88 -11.14
C TYR A 331 8.63 -11.37 -9.70
N GLU A 332 7.37 -11.55 -9.28
CA GLU A 332 6.98 -12.01 -7.95
C GLU A 332 7.84 -11.40 -6.82
N SER A 333 7.85 -10.09 -6.75
CA SER A 333 8.67 -9.33 -5.80
C SER A 333 7.86 -8.21 -5.14
N PHE A 334 8.31 -7.75 -3.97
CA PHE A 334 7.64 -6.64 -3.29
C PHE A 334 8.66 -5.66 -2.70
N ASN A 335 8.31 -4.37 -2.66
CA ASN A 335 9.16 -3.29 -2.18
C ASN A 335 10.60 -3.37 -2.71
N VAL A 336 10.71 -3.53 -4.02
CA VAL A 336 11.96 -3.42 -4.76
C VAL A 336 11.85 -2.19 -5.67
N GLY A 337 12.85 -1.33 -5.68
CA GLY A 337 12.77 -0.08 -6.44
C GLY A 337 14.09 0.67 -6.43
N GLU A 338 14.09 1.88 -6.99
CA GLU A 338 15.27 2.74 -7.10
C GLU A 338 16.39 2.09 -7.92
N ASN A 339 16.18 2.03 -9.26
CA ASN A 339 17.09 1.43 -10.23
C ASN A 339 17.27 -0.10 -10.04
N VAL A 340 16.19 -0.84 -10.00
CA VAL A 340 16.22 -2.30 -9.89
C VAL A 340 15.90 -2.96 -11.22
N SER A 341 16.75 -3.87 -11.66
CA SER A 341 16.52 -4.64 -12.88
C SER A 341 16.75 -6.15 -12.70
N ASN A 342 15.92 -6.95 -13.38
CA ASN A 342 15.96 -8.41 -13.37
C ASN A 342 16.00 -8.98 -11.93
N SER A 343 15.00 -8.59 -11.11
CA SER A 343 14.82 -9.12 -9.76
C SER A 343 13.62 -10.05 -9.69
N LYS A 344 13.83 -11.24 -9.12
CA LYS A 344 12.79 -12.28 -9.02
C LYS A 344 12.69 -12.81 -7.60
N PHE A 345 11.48 -13.06 -7.14
CA PHE A 345 11.22 -13.67 -5.84
C PHE A 345 11.89 -12.94 -4.67
N SER A 346 12.00 -11.61 -4.74
CA SER A 346 12.78 -10.81 -3.79
C SER A 346 11.92 -9.77 -3.08
N GLY A 347 12.39 -9.30 -1.93
CA GLY A 347 11.69 -8.27 -1.16
C GLY A 347 12.64 -7.30 -0.47
N TYR A 348 12.23 -6.02 -0.35
CA TYR A 348 13.03 -4.96 0.31
C TYR A 348 14.43 -4.76 -0.28
N CYS A 349 14.62 -5.03 -1.56
CA CYS A 349 15.92 -4.89 -2.23
C CYS A 349 15.97 -3.55 -2.99
N TRP A 350 16.80 -2.63 -2.52
CA TRP A 350 16.99 -1.27 -3.03
C TRP A 350 18.20 -0.58 -2.36
N PRO A 351 18.84 0.45 -2.95
CA PRO A 351 18.81 0.81 -4.36
C PRO A 351 19.78 -0.02 -5.20
N ASP A 352 19.76 0.21 -6.53
CA ASP A 352 20.78 -0.30 -7.46
C ASP A 352 20.98 -1.83 -7.43
N ILE A 353 19.91 -2.57 -7.62
CA ILE A 353 19.88 -4.03 -7.61
C ILE A 353 19.82 -4.57 -9.03
N VAL A 354 20.69 -5.54 -9.35
CA VAL A 354 20.70 -6.19 -10.66
C VAL A 354 20.85 -7.72 -10.51
N ASN A 355 20.06 -8.49 -11.29
CA ASN A 355 20.14 -9.95 -11.33
C ASN A 355 20.06 -10.60 -9.94
N THR A 356 19.02 -10.31 -9.17
CA THR A 356 18.88 -10.81 -7.80
C THR A 356 17.67 -11.71 -7.68
N GLU A 357 17.83 -12.87 -7.05
CA GLU A 357 16.78 -13.87 -6.89
C GLU A 357 16.68 -14.34 -5.44
N TYR A 358 15.46 -14.59 -4.95
CA TYR A 358 15.18 -15.10 -3.61
C TYR A 358 15.86 -14.33 -2.48
N SER A 359 16.00 -13.01 -2.62
CA SER A 359 16.78 -12.19 -1.69
C SER A 359 15.93 -11.15 -0.95
N PHE A 360 16.33 -10.83 0.29
CA PHE A 360 15.66 -9.87 1.14
C PHE A 360 16.63 -8.84 1.71
N TRP A 361 16.21 -7.57 1.76
CA TRP A 361 16.97 -6.48 2.36
C TRP A 361 18.41 -6.34 1.82
N CYS A 362 18.61 -6.69 0.57
CA CYS A 362 19.89 -6.49 -0.10
C CYS A 362 19.94 -5.08 -0.70
N THR A 363 21.05 -4.37 -0.51
CA THR A 363 21.22 -2.99 -0.98
C THR A 363 22.47 -2.86 -1.84
N THR A 364 22.36 -2.17 -3.00
CA THR A 364 23.47 -1.96 -3.94
C THR A 364 24.16 -3.29 -4.28
N ALA A 365 23.37 -4.28 -4.70
CA ALA A 365 23.80 -5.67 -4.84
C ALA A 365 23.57 -6.19 -6.26
N LYS A 366 24.49 -7.06 -6.74
CA LYS A 366 24.41 -7.61 -8.10
C LYS A 366 24.68 -9.11 -8.09
N ASN A 367 23.91 -9.85 -8.91
CA ASN A 367 24.10 -11.30 -9.06
C ASN A 367 24.08 -12.03 -7.70
N ASN A 368 23.02 -11.86 -6.93
CA ASN A 368 22.84 -12.51 -5.64
C ASN A 368 21.69 -13.53 -5.71
N PHE A 369 21.86 -14.66 -5.08
CA PHE A 369 20.88 -15.75 -5.04
C PHE A 369 20.67 -16.24 -3.61
N GLY A 370 19.44 -16.05 -3.06
CA GLY A 370 19.11 -16.46 -1.70
C GLY A 370 19.89 -15.73 -0.62
N CYS A 371 19.98 -14.41 -0.71
CA CYS A 371 20.74 -13.59 0.24
C CYS A 371 19.83 -12.75 1.13
N VAL A 372 20.27 -12.50 2.36
CA VAL A 372 19.51 -11.73 3.34
C VAL A 372 20.40 -10.66 3.97
N ASN A 373 19.96 -9.40 3.91
CA ASN A 373 20.64 -8.26 4.55
C ASN A 373 22.09 -8.02 4.07
N LEU A 374 22.39 -8.27 2.80
CA LEU A 374 23.68 -7.95 2.21
C LEU A 374 23.74 -6.52 1.68
N LYS A 375 24.84 -5.83 1.99
CA LYS A 375 25.12 -4.47 1.52
C LYS A 375 26.35 -4.46 0.61
N ARG A 376 26.22 -3.91 -0.60
CA ARG A 376 27.34 -3.71 -1.55
C ARG A 376 28.11 -5.00 -1.87
N LYS A 377 27.41 -6.12 -1.98
CA LYS A 377 28.01 -7.43 -2.32
C LYS A 377 27.50 -7.92 -3.66
N SER A 378 28.32 -8.71 -4.31
CA SER A 378 28.01 -9.33 -5.61
C SER A 378 28.43 -10.77 -5.63
N TYR A 379 27.78 -11.58 -6.49
CA TYR A 379 28.07 -12.99 -6.66
C TYR A 379 27.98 -13.77 -5.34
N SER A 380 26.88 -13.59 -4.62
CA SER A 380 26.70 -14.23 -3.31
C SER A 380 25.54 -15.22 -3.34
N ILE A 381 25.71 -16.34 -2.64
CA ILE A 381 24.70 -17.38 -2.39
C ILE A 381 24.66 -17.64 -0.89
N LEU A 382 23.48 -17.61 -0.25
CA LEU A 382 23.31 -17.75 1.19
C LEU A 382 24.30 -16.86 2.00
N ASN A 383 24.45 -15.62 1.57
CA ASN A 383 25.38 -14.59 2.11
C ASN A 383 26.88 -14.90 1.94
N LYS A 384 27.28 -16.03 1.37
CA LYS A 384 28.67 -16.33 1.04
C LYS A 384 29.01 -15.82 -0.35
N GLN A 385 30.10 -15.08 -0.46
CA GLN A 385 30.59 -14.53 -1.73
C GLN A 385 31.49 -15.55 -2.46
N TYR A 386 31.35 -15.63 -3.77
CA TYR A 386 32.07 -16.55 -4.66
C TYR A 386 32.76 -15.79 -5.80
N PRO A 387 33.81 -16.32 -6.41
CA PRO A 387 34.24 -15.94 -7.76
C PRO A 387 33.06 -16.09 -8.75
N LYS A 388 33.06 -15.26 -9.79
CA LYS A 388 31.95 -15.22 -10.76
C LYS A 388 31.62 -16.61 -11.35
N GLU A 389 32.63 -17.31 -11.81
CA GLU A 389 32.50 -18.63 -12.46
C GLU A 389 31.95 -19.69 -11.50
N GLU A 390 32.41 -19.69 -10.26
CA GLU A 390 31.90 -20.59 -9.21
C GLU A 390 30.45 -20.26 -8.85
N TYR A 391 30.11 -18.97 -8.74
CA TYR A 391 28.75 -18.53 -8.51
C TYR A 391 27.79 -19.02 -9.59
N GLU A 392 28.17 -18.87 -10.88
CA GLU A 392 27.31 -19.27 -12.00
C GLU A 392 27.06 -20.80 -11.98
N VAL A 393 28.10 -21.60 -11.77
CA VAL A 393 27.98 -23.06 -11.68
C VAL A 393 27.12 -23.48 -10.47
N LEU A 394 27.38 -22.90 -9.29
CA LEU A 394 26.66 -23.25 -8.08
C LEU A 394 25.18 -22.82 -8.15
N ARG A 395 24.92 -21.65 -8.73
CA ARG A 395 23.54 -21.18 -8.94
C ARG A 395 22.74 -22.15 -9.83
N GLU A 396 23.29 -22.58 -10.96
CA GLU A 396 22.59 -23.54 -11.84
C GLU A 396 22.38 -24.89 -11.15
N LYS A 397 23.36 -25.36 -10.38
CA LYS A 397 23.20 -26.56 -9.56
C LYS A 397 22.06 -26.43 -8.57
N ILE A 398 21.95 -25.30 -7.84
CA ILE A 398 20.87 -25.06 -6.87
C ILE A 398 19.51 -25.03 -7.55
N ILE A 399 19.41 -24.42 -8.73
CA ILE A 399 18.16 -24.42 -9.51
C ILE A 399 17.72 -25.84 -9.86
N GLU A 400 18.64 -26.70 -10.30
CA GLU A 400 18.33 -28.11 -10.58
C GLU A 400 17.96 -28.89 -9.30
N ASP A 401 18.65 -28.63 -8.20
CA ASP A 401 18.32 -29.23 -6.90
C ASP A 401 16.95 -28.78 -6.39
N MET A 402 16.56 -27.50 -6.55
CA MET A 402 15.23 -27.00 -6.22
C MET A 402 14.12 -27.65 -7.04
N LYS A 403 14.39 -28.09 -8.27
CA LYS A 403 13.42 -28.85 -9.09
C LYS A 403 13.28 -30.29 -8.61
N LYS A 404 14.39 -30.91 -8.19
CA LYS A 404 14.43 -32.32 -7.77
C LYS A 404 14.02 -32.53 -6.32
N ASN A 405 14.41 -31.61 -5.44
CA ASN A 405 14.14 -31.62 -4.00
C ASN A 405 13.54 -30.27 -3.56
N PRO A 406 12.29 -29.94 -3.98
CA PRO A 406 11.66 -28.69 -3.64
C PRO A 406 11.33 -28.61 -2.13
N TYR A 407 11.30 -27.38 -1.61
CA TYR A 407 10.79 -27.15 -0.27
C TYR A 407 9.27 -27.45 -0.22
N VAL A 408 8.86 -28.14 0.83
CA VAL A 408 7.44 -28.42 1.10
C VAL A 408 7.09 -27.83 2.47
N ASP A 409 6.04 -27.00 2.54
CA ASP A 409 5.60 -26.43 3.79
C ASP A 409 4.68 -27.35 4.60
N GLU A 410 4.35 -26.97 5.82
CA GLU A 410 3.49 -27.72 6.75
C GLU A 410 2.06 -27.98 6.20
N LYS A 411 1.64 -27.29 5.15
CA LYS A 411 0.36 -27.49 4.47
C LYS A 411 0.49 -28.36 3.22
N GLY A 412 1.66 -28.92 2.95
CA GLY A 412 1.93 -29.77 1.79
C GLY A 412 2.05 -28.98 0.47
N ARG A 413 2.24 -27.66 0.52
CA ARG A 413 2.46 -26.84 -0.69
C ARG A 413 3.91 -26.94 -1.11
N VAL A 414 4.13 -27.09 -2.41
CA VAL A 414 5.45 -27.38 -3.00
C VAL A 414 6.03 -26.11 -3.62
N TYR A 415 7.29 -25.83 -3.34
CA TYR A 415 8.00 -24.64 -3.78
C TYR A 415 9.29 -25.00 -4.57
N PRO A 416 9.17 -25.40 -5.84
CA PRO A 416 10.31 -25.55 -6.72
C PRO A 416 10.86 -24.18 -7.13
N TYR A 417 11.97 -24.17 -7.90
CA TYR A 417 12.42 -22.94 -8.55
C TYR A 417 11.29 -22.33 -9.40
N GLY A 418 11.06 -21.04 -9.24
CA GLY A 418 9.98 -20.31 -9.90
C GLY A 418 8.77 -20.01 -9.01
N GLU A 419 8.72 -20.55 -7.79
CA GLU A 419 7.71 -20.21 -6.81
C GLU A 419 8.27 -19.25 -5.75
N PHE A 420 7.46 -18.22 -5.42
CA PHE A 420 7.74 -17.29 -4.34
C PHE A 420 7.54 -17.98 -2.97
N PHE A 421 7.98 -17.33 -1.91
CA PHE A 421 7.95 -17.84 -0.54
C PHE A 421 6.55 -18.18 -0.01
N GLY A 422 6.45 -19.21 0.81
CA GLY A 422 5.24 -19.57 1.52
C GLY A 422 4.99 -18.72 2.77
N ALA A 423 3.82 -18.88 3.38
CA ALA A 423 3.38 -18.13 4.56
C ALA A 423 4.38 -18.17 5.73
N GLY A 424 5.07 -19.30 5.93
CA GLY A 424 6.07 -19.48 7.00
C GLY A 424 7.36 -18.67 6.86
N PHE A 425 7.56 -17.98 5.75
CA PHE A 425 8.69 -17.04 5.57
C PHE A 425 8.36 -15.62 6.04
N SER A 426 7.07 -15.26 6.15
CA SER A 426 6.68 -13.95 6.66
C SER A 426 7.18 -13.75 8.08
N LYS A 427 7.83 -12.61 8.31
CA LYS A 427 8.22 -12.13 9.64
C LYS A 427 7.09 -11.38 10.33
N PHE A 428 5.90 -11.32 9.73
CA PHE A 428 4.74 -10.62 10.29
C PHE A 428 3.58 -11.60 10.51
N ALA A 429 2.89 -11.44 11.64
CA ALA A 429 1.58 -12.04 11.83
C ALA A 429 0.60 -11.47 10.78
N TYR A 430 -0.34 -12.27 10.29
CA TYR A 430 -1.26 -11.85 9.23
C TYR A 430 -2.01 -10.58 9.57
N ASN A 431 -2.51 -10.47 10.81
CA ASN A 431 -3.21 -9.27 11.30
C ASN A 431 -2.30 -8.05 11.58
N ASN A 432 -0.97 -8.20 11.42
CA ASN A 432 0.01 -7.11 11.43
C ASN A 432 0.66 -6.91 10.06
N SER A 433 0.11 -7.47 8.99
CA SER A 433 0.64 -7.37 7.64
C SER A 433 -0.21 -6.45 6.75
N THR A 434 0.37 -6.00 5.65
CA THR A 434 -0.35 -5.29 4.58
C THR A 434 -1.49 -6.13 4.01
N ALA A 435 -1.36 -7.46 3.96
CA ALA A 435 -2.42 -8.33 3.48
C ALA A 435 -3.71 -8.21 4.30
N TYR A 436 -3.61 -7.96 5.59
CA TYR A 436 -4.79 -7.80 6.44
C TYR A 436 -5.63 -6.56 6.09
N LYS A 437 -4.99 -5.49 5.58
CA LYS A 437 -5.70 -4.27 5.15
C LYS A 437 -6.60 -4.51 3.93
N PHE A 438 -6.15 -5.34 2.99
CA PHE A 438 -6.83 -5.56 1.71
C PHE A 438 -7.58 -6.88 1.64
N PHE A 439 -7.15 -7.88 2.39
CA PHE A 439 -7.75 -9.22 2.44
C PHE A 439 -7.90 -9.67 3.89
N PRO A 440 -8.78 -9.03 4.68
CA PRO A 440 -8.95 -9.37 6.09
C PRO A 440 -9.36 -10.83 6.27
N LYS A 441 -8.75 -11.51 7.22
CA LYS A 441 -9.06 -12.88 7.64
C LYS A 441 -9.33 -12.91 9.13
N THR A 442 -10.16 -13.84 9.55
CA THR A 442 -10.26 -14.21 10.97
C THR A 442 -9.00 -14.95 11.43
N LYS A 443 -8.75 -15.01 12.73
CA LYS A 443 -7.65 -15.80 13.30
C LYS A 443 -7.65 -17.24 12.79
N LYS A 444 -8.82 -17.88 12.78
CA LYS A 444 -8.99 -19.26 12.32
C LYS A 444 -8.57 -19.43 10.86
N GLU A 445 -8.99 -18.53 9.98
CA GLU A 445 -8.66 -18.57 8.55
C GLU A 445 -7.17 -18.28 8.29
N ALA A 446 -6.56 -17.35 9.04
CA ALA A 446 -5.14 -17.04 8.92
C ALA A 446 -4.29 -18.26 9.32
N LEU A 447 -4.54 -18.86 10.48
CA LEU A 447 -3.86 -20.07 10.95
C LEU A 447 -4.08 -21.26 10.02
N ALA A 448 -5.30 -21.45 9.52
CA ALA A 448 -5.60 -22.50 8.54
C ALA A 448 -4.82 -22.30 7.23
N SER A 449 -4.52 -21.05 6.85
CA SER A 449 -3.70 -20.70 5.69
C SER A 449 -2.19 -20.79 5.95
N GLY A 450 -1.75 -21.09 7.18
CA GLY A 450 -0.34 -21.22 7.58
C GLY A 450 0.33 -19.91 8.00
N TYR A 451 -0.44 -18.83 8.21
CA TYR A 451 0.06 -17.56 8.73
C TYR A 451 0.03 -17.52 10.25
N ALA A 452 0.99 -16.83 10.86
CA ALA A 452 0.95 -16.50 12.29
C ALA A 452 -0.15 -15.46 12.58
N TRP A 453 -0.56 -15.37 13.85
CA TRP A 453 -1.51 -14.37 14.34
C TRP A 453 -0.98 -13.73 15.62
N ASN A 454 -1.11 -12.41 15.74
CA ASN A 454 -0.73 -11.67 16.93
C ASN A 454 -1.96 -11.46 17.83
N ASP A 455 -1.91 -11.97 19.04
CA ASP A 455 -2.96 -11.86 20.07
C ASP A 455 -2.73 -10.69 21.05
N GLU A 456 -1.72 -9.85 20.82
CA GLU A 456 -1.47 -8.71 21.70
C GLU A 456 -2.66 -7.75 21.73
N ILE A 457 -3.14 -7.52 22.94
CA ILE A 457 -4.20 -6.56 23.24
C ILE A 457 -3.54 -5.26 23.71
N GLU A 458 -3.82 -4.15 23.04
CA GLU A 458 -3.39 -2.83 23.51
C GLU A 458 -4.00 -2.53 24.88
N LYS A 459 -3.18 -2.34 25.89
CA LYS A 459 -3.63 -1.84 27.18
C LYS A 459 -4.05 -0.38 27.01
N GLN A 460 -5.25 -0.06 27.44
CA GLN A 460 -5.80 1.30 27.39
C GLN A 460 -6.04 1.78 28.81
N GLY A 461 -5.65 3.04 29.08
CA GLY A 461 -5.99 3.74 30.32
C GLY A 461 -7.47 4.21 30.32
N ASP A 462 -7.87 4.87 31.38
CA ASP A 462 -9.20 5.47 31.49
C ASP A 462 -9.29 6.74 30.61
N ALA A 463 -10.50 7.02 30.09
CA ALA A 463 -10.75 8.26 29.37
C ALA A 463 -10.99 9.40 30.36
N THR A 464 -10.50 10.59 30.04
CA THR A 464 -10.79 11.83 30.78
C THR A 464 -12.03 12.55 30.23
N MET A 465 -12.39 12.31 28.96
CA MET A 465 -13.60 12.86 28.35
C MET A 465 -14.17 11.95 27.26
N SER A 466 -15.43 12.13 26.90
CA SER A 466 -16.06 11.45 25.77
C SER A 466 -15.85 12.22 24.47
N GLY A 467 -15.70 11.49 23.35
CA GLY A 467 -15.73 12.10 22.01
C GLY A 467 -17.04 12.83 21.68
N ASN A 468 -18.15 12.50 22.38
CA ASN A 468 -19.42 13.20 22.25
C ASN A 468 -19.42 14.59 22.90
N ASP A 469 -18.52 14.83 23.87
CA ASP A 469 -18.44 16.08 24.63
C ASP A 469 -17.49 17.10 23.98
N LEU A 470 -16.88 16.74 22.84
CA LEU A 470 -15.99 17.64 22.10
C LEU A 470 -16.76 18.84 21.53
N PRO A 471 -16.19 20.08 21.61
CA PRO A 471 -16.81 21.28 21.06
C PRO A 471 -17.18 21.18 19.58
N GLU A 472 -18.21 21.90 19.15
CA GLU A 472 -18.69 21.88 17.76
C GLU A 472 -17.69 22.48 16.77
N THR A 473 -16.90 23.46 17.20
CA THR A 473 -15.92 24.14 16.36
C THR A 473 -14.52 24.08 16.96
N ILE A 474 -13.49 24.18 16.12
CA ILE A 474 -12.10 24.24 16.57
C ILE A 474 -11.78 25.54 17.34
N ALA A 475 -12.53 26.62 17.09
CA ALA A 475 -12.35 27.91 17.76
C ALA A 475 -12.66 27.85 19.26
N GLU A 476 -13.53 26.92 19.68
CA GLU A 476 -13.90 26.71 21.08
C GLU A 476 -12.89 25.85 21.86
N VAL A 477 -11.87 25.31 21.17
CA VAL A 477 -10.93 24.34 21.76
C VAL A 477 -9.65 25.05 22.23
N SER A 478 -9.31 24.87 23.51
CA SER A 478 -8.04 25.32 24.08
C SER A 478 -6.93 24.25 23.94
N ASP A 479 -5.68 24.64 24.16
CA ASP A 479 -4.51 23.72 24.08
C ASP A 479 -4.54 22.62 25.17
N SER A 480 -5.39 22.75 26.21
CA SER A 480 -5.58 21.71 27.22
C SER A 480 -6.07 20.38 26.62
N ILE A 481 -6.70 20.40 25.45
CA ILE A 481 -7.15 19.18 24.72
C ILE A 481 -6.00 18.20 24.46
N LEU A 482 -4.77 18.66 24.32
CA LEU A 482 -3.60 17.84 24.08
C LEU A 482 -3.25 16.91 25.27
N GLN A 483 -3.79 17.20 26.45
CA GLN A 483 -3.62 16.37 27.65
C GLN A 483 -4.75 15.36 27.83
N GLU A 484 -5.91 15.60 27.22
CA GLU A 484 -7.09 14.77 27.37
C GLU A 484 -6.92 13.37 26.73
N ILE A 485 -7.50 12.38 27.38
CA ILE A 485 -7.67 11.02 26.87
C ILE A 485 -9.12 10.85 26.47
N ILE A 486 -9.38 10.79 25.17
CA ILE A 486 -10.74 10.85 24.62
C ILE A 486 -11.23 9.43 24.29
N SER A 487 -12.47 9.08 24.67
CA SER A 487 -13.09 7.83 24.24
C SER A 487 -13.73 7.98 22.86
N CYS A 488 -13.47 7.01 21.98
CA CYS A 488 -13.98 6.98 20.61
C CYS A 488 -15.49 6.73 20.58
N THR A 489 -16.24 7.53 19.82
CA THR A 489 -17.70 7.40 19.67
C THR A 489 -18.16 6.13 18.92
N THR A 490 -17.22 5.37 18.31
CA THR A 490 -17.54 4.18 17.51
C THR A 490 -17.14 2.87 18.18
N CYS A 491 -16.02 2.83 18.92
CA CYS A 491 -15.46 1.56 19.44
C CYS A 491 -14.93 1.67 20.87
N ASP A 492 -15.20 2.76 21.58
CA ASP A 492 -14.76 3.09 22.94
C ASP A 492 -13.24 3.06 23.18
N ARG A 493 -12.42 2.81 22.14
CA ARG A 493 -10.96 2.90 22.23
C ARG A 493 -10.53 4.31 22.58
N LYS A 494 -9.52 4.42 23.45
CA LYS A 494 -8.99 5.69 23.92
C LYS A 494 -7.97 6.24 22.91
N TYR A 495 -7.98 7.56 22.70
CA TYR A 495 -7.04 8.25 21.84
C TYR A 495 -6.74 9.66 22.37
N LYS A 496 -5.68 10.26 21.86
CA LYS A 496 -5.31 11.67 22.13
C LYS A 496 -5.25 12.43 20.81
N ILE A 497 -5.46 13.74 20.89
CA ILE A 497 -5.15 14.64 19.79
C ILE A 497 -3.66 14.95 19.83
N ALA A 498 -2.95 14.76 18.72
CA ALA A 498 -1.56 15.13 18.60
C ALA A 498 -1.39 16.61 18.30
N ALA A 499 -0.28 17.22 18.72
CA ALA A 499 -0.03 18.65 18.47
C ALA A 499 -0.09 19.00 16.98
N LEU A 500 0.57 18.22 16.12
CA LEU A 500 0.51 18.42 14.67
C LEU A 500 -0.92 18.31 14.11
N GLU A 501 -1.70 17.35 14.59
CA GLU A 501 -3.11 17.22 14.21
C GLU A 501 -3.90 18.46 14.55
N PHE A 502 -3.74 18.95 15.77
CA PHE A 502 -4.44 20.13 16.27
C PHE A 502 -4.09 21.40 15.47
N ASP A 503 -2.81 21.60 15.18
CA ASP A 503 -2.33 22.72 14.36
C ASP A 503 -2.90 22.67 12.95
N LEU A 504 -2.95 21.48 12.32
CA LEU A 504 -3.53 21.29 11.00
C LEU A 504 -5.03 21.56 10.99
N LEU A 505 -5.78 21.07 11.98
CA LEU A 505 -7.22 21.31 12.11
C LEU A 505 -7.54 22.79 12.33
N ARG A 506 -6.73 23.49 13.15
CA ARG A 506 -6.84 24.96 13.31
C ARG A 506 -6.58 25.68 11.97
N LYS A 507 -5.51 25.31 11.27
CA LYS A 507 -5.16 25.89 9.97
C LYS A 507 -6.29 25.74 8.94
N MET A 508 -6.95 24.58 8.94
CA MET A 508 -8.06 24.27 8.01
C MET A 508 -9.44 24.70 8.53
N ASN A 509 -9.53 25.19 9.76
CA ASN A 509 -10.79 25.53 10.47
C ASN A 509 -11.75 24.32 10.56
N MET A 510 -11.21 23.14 10.92
CA MET A 510 -11.96 21.87 11.04
C MET A 510 -12.21 21.51 12.51
N PRO A 511 -13.38 20.98 12.87
CA PRO A 511 -13.65 20.48 14.22
C PRO A 511 -12.79 19.26 14.55
N LEU A 512 -12.59 19.00 15.84
CA LEU A 512 -11.85 17.82 16.31
C LEU A 512 -12.58 16.51 15.90
N PRO A 513 -11.82 15.46 15.54
CA PRO A 513 -12.40 14.16 15.24
C PRO A 513 -12.92 13.47 16.52
N THR A 514 -14.12 12.90 16.46
CA THR A 514 -14.75 12.16 17.57
C THR A 514 -14.39 10.67 17.57
N ARG A 515 -13.71 10.20 16.53
CA ARG A 515 -13.33 8.81 16.33
C ARG A 515 -11.82 8.62 16.47
N CYS A 516 -11.41 7.50 17.06
CA CYS A 516 -10.00 7.14 17.17
C CYS A 516 -9.35 6.88 15.79
N LEU A 517 -8.03 6.93 15.73
CA LEU A 517 -7.22 6.69 14.53
C LEU A 517 -7.61 5.42 13.77
N LYS A 518 -7.79 4.28 14.48
CA LYS A 518 -8.16 3.01 13.84
C LYS A 518 -9.55 3.05 13.18
N CYS A 519 -10.53 3.74 13.77
CA CYS A 519 -11.86 3.89 13.18
C CYS A 519 -11.84 4.84 11.97
N ARG A 520 -11.04 5.90 12.01
CA ARG A 520 -10.85 6.82 10.87
C ARG A 520 -10.14 6.11 9.71
N GLU A 521 -9.02 5.45 9.99
CA GLU A 521 -8.30 4.66 9.00
C GLU A 521 -9.19 3.59 8.35
N LYS A 522 -9.92 2.81 9.18
CA LYS A 522 -10.86 1.81 8.65
C LYS A 522 -11.88 2.42 7.71
N SER A 523 -12.45 3.58 8.05
CA SER A 523 -13.45 4.24 7.18
C SER A 523 -12.87 4.70 5.84
N HIS A 524 -11.57 5.01 5.76
CA HIS A 524 -10.91 5.32 4.50
C HIS A 524 -10.67 4.05 3.65
N PHE A 525 -10.18 2.99 4.27
CA PHE A 525 -9.97 1.72 3.56
C PHE A 525 -11.27 1.07 3.10
N ASP A 526 -12.37 1.19 3.87
CA ASP A 526 -13.71 0.69 3.49
C ASP A 526 -14.25 1.37 2.21
N LYS A 527 -13.77 2.56 1.86
CA LYS A 527 -14.13 3.28 0.64
C LYS A 527 -13.31 2.86 -0.58
N LEU A 528 -12.14 2.25 -0.38
CA LEU A 528 -11.34 1.73 -1.49
C LEU A 528 -11.99 0.48 -2.07
N GLN A 529 -11.95 0.37 -3.40
CA GLN A 529 -12.20 -0.91 -4.05
C GLN A 529 -11.01 -1.84 -3.78
N MET A 530 -11.28 -3.09 -3.47
CA MET A 530 -10.23 -4.08 -3.21
C MET A 530 -9.52 -4.49 -4.51
N PRO A 531 -8.27 -5.00 -4.43
CA PRO A 531 -7.53 -5.49 -5.60
C PRO A 531 -8.06 -6.85 -6.09
N ARG A 532 -9.36 -6.90 -6.36
CA ARG A 532 -10.09 -8.07 -6.85
C ARG A 532 -11.04 -7.64 -7.95
N LEU A 533 -11.13 -8.41 -9.02
CA LEU A 533 -12.05 -8.17 -10.10
C LEU A 533 -13.18 -9.20 -10.10
N TYR A 534 -14.36 -8.74 -10.43
CA TYR A 534 -15.61 -9.51 -10.50
C TYR A 534 -16.22 -9.38 -11.90
N ASP A 535 -16.87 -10.43 -12.35
CA ASP A 535 -17.64 -10.39 -13.57
C ASP A 535 -19.00 -9.74 -13.29
N ARG A 536 -19.33 -8.72 -14.08
CA ARG A 536 -20.60 -7.98 -14.06
C ARG A 536 -21.05 -7.69 -15.49
N VAL A 537 -22.17 -7.00 -15.62
CA VAL A 537 -22.63 -6.42 -16.89
C VAL A 537 -22.69 -4.89 -16.75
N CYS A 538 -22.40 -4.18 -17.83
CA CYS A 538 -22.60 -2.75 -17.90
C CYS A 538 -24.08 -2.42 -17.71
N MET A 539 -24.42 -1.64 -16.68
CA MET A 539 -25.81 -1.35 -16.34
C MET A 539 -26.50 -0.40 -17.33
N LYS A 540 -25.78 0.12 -18.35
CA LYS A 540 -26.36 0.93 -19.43
C LYS A 540 -26.57 0.13 -20.73
N CYS A 541 -25.58 -0.64 -21.19
CA CYS A 541 -25.64 -1.33 -22.49
C CYS A 541 -25.64 -2.86 -22.41
N GLY A 542 -25.54 -3.45 -21.20
CA GLY A 542 -25.65 -4.89 -20.99
C GLY A 542 -24.41 -5.73 -21.37
N ILE A 543 -23.34 -5.13 -21.90
CA ILE A 543 -22.14 -5.93 -22.24
C ILE A 543 -21.45 -6.48 -21.00
N PRO A 544 -20.82 -7.67 -21.07
CA PRO A 544 -19.98 -8.18 -19.99
C PRO A 544 -18.80 -7.24 -19.68
N ILE A 545 -18.53 -7.05 -18.40
CA ILE A 545 -17.40 -6.25 -17.90
C ILE A 545 -16.74 -6.98 -16.74
N ARG A 546 -15.44 -6.74 -16.52
CA ARG A 546 -14.75 -7.10 -15.29
C ARG A 546 -14.44 -5.81 -14.52
N THR A 547 -14.76 -5.77 -13.24
CA THR A 547 -14.66 -4.56 -12.42
C THR A 547 -14.36 -4.91 -10.96
N SER A 548 -13.81 -3.97 -10.20
CA SER A 548 -13.59 -4.13 -8.75
C SER A 548 -14.86 -3.96 -7.91
N TYR A 549 -15.98 -3.60 -8.51
CA TYR A 549 -17.29 -3.52 -7.83
C TYR A 549 -17.95 -4.89 -7.83
N SER A 550 -18.07 -5.53 -6.66
CA SER A 550 -18.70 -6.85 -6.56
C SER A 550 -20.18 -6.84 -6.95
N PRO A 551 -20.75 -7.97 -7.44
CA PRO A 551 -22.13 -8.02 -7.93
C PRO A 551 -23.21 -7.70 -6.91
N ASP A 552 -22.93 -7.94 -5.63
CA ASP A 552 -23.82 -7.66 -4.49
C ASP A 552 -23.86 -6.17 -4.08
N ARG A 553 -22.97 -5.35 -4.63
CA ARG A 553 -22.93 -3.91 -4.35
C ARG A 553 -23.95 -3.15 -5.19
N ALA A 554 -24.52 -2.11 -4.58
CA ALA A 554 -25.62 -1.32 -5.18
C ALA A 554 -25.14 -0.26 -6.21
N GLU A 555 -23.81 -0.09 -6.38
CA GLU A 555 -23.27 0.91 -7.31
C GLU A 555 -23.69 0.63 -8.75
N ILE A 556 -24.11 1.68 -9.44
CA ILE A 556 -24.34 1.68 -10.89
C ILE A 556 -22.95 1.69 -11.55
N VAL A 557 -22.63 0.66 -12.36
CA VAL A 557 -21.34 0.56 -13.03
C VAL A 557 -21.52 0.54 -14.55
N TYR A 558 -20.84 1.45 -15.24
CA TYR A 558 -20.83 1.54 -16.69
C TYR A 558 -19.50 1.08 -17.27
N CYS A 559 -19.57 0.45 -18.47
CA CYS A 559 -18.38 0.20 -19.26
C CYS A 559 -17.72 1.54 -19.68
N GLU A 560 -16.48 1.48 -20.10
CA GLU A 560 -15.71 2.66 -20.49
C GLU A 560 -16.45 3.51 -21.54
N LYS A 561 -16.95 2.88 -22.60
CA LYS A 561 -17.67 3.57 -23.68
C LYS A 561 -18.93 4.31 -23.19
N CYS A 562 -19.76 3.65 -22.41
CA CYS A 562 -20.99 4.24 -21.88
C CYS A 562 -20.70 5.38 -20.91
N TYR A 563 -19.64 5.25 -20.10
CA TYR A 563 -19.24 6.27 -19.16
C TYR A 563 -18.69 7.53 -19.86
N GLN A 564 -17.82 7.34 -20.85
CA GLN A 564 -17.27 8.44 -21.64
C GLN A 564 -18.36 9.22 -22.38
N GLN A 565 -19.34 8.55 -22.99
CA GLN A 565 -20.44 9.20 -23.70
C GLN A 565 -21.31 10.10 -22.81
N GLU A 566 -21.32 9.88 -21.51
CA GLU A 566 -22.20 10.60 -20.59
C GLU A 566 -21.49 11.68 -19.78
N PHE A 567 -20.18 11.52 -19.50
CA PHE A 567 -19.46 12.36 -18.54
C PHE A 567 -18.12 12.93 -19.05
N ILE A 568 -17.67 12.55 -20.21
CA ILE A 568 -16.44 13.03 -20.83
C ILE A 568 -16.70 13.53 -22.25
#